data_7a7ac233a5259a5fff5e1cc0f85cc6a2
#
_entry.id   7a7ac233a5259a5fff5e1cc0f85cc6a2
#
_cell.length_a   1.000
_cell.length_b   1.000
_cell.length_c   1.000
_cell.angle_alpha   90.00
_cell.angle_beta   90.00
_cell.angle_gamma   90.00
#
_symmetry.space_group_name_H-M   'P 1'
#
loop_
_entity.id
_entity.type
_entity.pdbx_description
1 polymer ?
#
loop_
_entity_poly.entity_id
_entity_poly.type
_entity_poly.pdbx_seq_one_letter_code
_entity_poly.pdbx_strand_id
1 'polypeptide(L)'
;MPNLLNDRPHHECGVFGIYGHPDAAALTALGLHALQHRGQEAAGIVTFDNKHFHAERRMGLVSDTFTKTSVLGRLKGQSAIGHVRYSTTGGTLLRNVQPLFADLALGGFAIAHNGNLTNALSVRLELVKEGAIFQSTSDTETILQLVAKSKKSFTIDRMIDALSQIEGAFALVALTNKELIGVRDPFGIRPLVLGELDGKYILCSETCALDIIGAKFLREIENGEIVVINESGIESIKQFQKINPRPCIFEYIYFSRPDSYLGGLSIYECRKAFGKQLAVESPTDADYVIPVPDSCLLYTSDAADDRLS
;
A
#
# COMPACT_ATOMS: atom_id res chain seq x y z
N MET A 1 -28.90 4.75 -4.34
CA MET A 1 -28.73 4.34 -2.95
C MET A 1 -27.58 3.36 -2.90
N PRO A 2 -26.50 3.58 -2.15
CA PRO A 2 -25.46 2.58 -1.99
C PRO A 2 -26.02 1.41 -1.20
N ASN A 3 -25.73 0.20 -1.66
CA ASN A 3 -26.18 -1.05 -1.10
C ASN A 3 -25.52 -1.26 0.29
N LEU A 4 -26.24 -1.00 1.37
CA LEU A 4 -25.81 -1.15 2.76
C LEU A 4 -25.68 -2.64 3.21
N LEU A 5 -25.74 -3.60 2.28
CA LEU A 5 -25.78 -5.03 2.59
C LEU A 5 -24.46 -5.78 2.36
N ASN A 6 -23.34 -5.10 2.15
CA ASN A 6 -22.04 -5.75 1.98
C ASN A 6 -21.05 -5.31 3.08
N ASP A 7 -21.43 -5.54 4.33
CA ASP A 7 -20.61 -5.27 5.52
C ASP A 7 -19.72 -6.50 5.84
N ARG A 8 -18.96 -6.96 4.83
CA ARG A 8 -17.91 -7.96 5.05
C ARG A 8 -16.58 -7.25 5.25
N PRO A 9 -15.71 -7.73 6.14
CA PRO A 9 -14.34 -7.25 6.20
C PRO A 9 -13.72 -7.35 4.81
N HIS A 10 -13.38 -6.21 4.22
CA HIS A 10 -12.75 -6.15 2.91
C HIS A 10 -11.24 -6.17 3.07
N HIS A 11 -10.55 -6.92 2.20
CA HIS A 11 -9.10 -6.89 2.12
C HIS A 11 -8.64 -5.48 1.74
N GLU A 12 -7.41 -5.16 2.10
CA GLU A 12 -6.83 -3.84 1.85
C GLU A 12 -5.73 -3.96 0.82
N CYS A 13 -5.58 -2.94 -0.01
CA CYS A 13 -4.55 -2.87 -1.02
C CYS A 13 -3.13 -2.97 -0.44
N GLY A 14 -2.15 -3.37 -1.27
CA GLY A 14 -0.73 -3.34 -0.93
C GLY A 14 0.07 -2.52 -1.93
N VAL A 15 1.06 -1.76 -1.43
CA VAL A 15 1.96 -0.94 -2.23
C VAL A 15 3.40 -1.38 -2.05
N PHE A 16 4.19 -1.22 -3.12
CA PHE A 16 5.62 -1.47 -3.13
C PHE A 16 6.32 -0.43 -4.01
N GLY A 17 7.53 -0.02 -3.64
CA GLY A 17 8.37 0.85 -4.46
C GLY A 17 9.85 0.63 -4.19
N ILE A 18 10.68 0.72 -5.22
CA ILE A 18 12.13 0.59 -5.16
C ILE A 18 12.79 1.61 -6.09
N TYR A 19 13.90 2.21 -5.66
CA TYR A 19 14.62 3.22 -6.41
C TYR A 19 16.06 2.82 -6.70
N GLY A 20 16.46 2.90 -7.97
CA GLY A 20 17.86 2.78 -8.40
C GLY A 20 18.42 1.35 -8.40
N HIS A 21 17.59 0.30 -8.43
CA HIS A 21 18.02 -1.10 -8.46
C HIS A 21 17.87 -1.71 -9.86
N PRO A 22 18.88 -2.43 -10.39
CA PRO A 22 18.83 -3.01 -11.74
C PRO A 22 17.65 -3.98 -11.95
N ASP A 23 17.26 -4.72 -10.92
CA ASP A 23 16.17 -5.70 -10.95
C ASP A 23 14.85 -5.13 -10.39
N ALA A 24 14.63 -3.81 -10.48
CA ALA A 24 13.48 -3.15 -9.86
C ALA A 24 12.14 -3.78 -10.21
N ALA A 25 11.91 -4.16 -11.47
CA ALA A 25 10.66 -4.79 -11.90
C ALA A 25 10.45 -6.16 -11.26
N ALA A 26 11.47 -7.01 -11.22
CA ALA A 26 11.41 -8.36 -10.65
C ALA A 26 11.22 -8.32 -9.13
N LEU A 27 11.98 -7.46 -8.43
CA LEU A 27 11.84 -7.26 -7.00
C LEU A 27 10.47 -6.70 -6.63
N THR A 28 9.92 -5.78 -7.43
CA THR A 28 8.56 -5.27 -7.25
C THR A 28 7.53 -6.40 -7.41
N ALA A 29 7.68 -7.25 -8.42
CA ALA A 29 6.78 -8.39 -8.61
C ALA A 29 6.83 -9.36 -7.42
N LEU A 30 8.02 -9.67 -6.89
CA LEU A 30 8.18 -10.52 -5.69
C LEU A 30 7.58 -9.86 -4.45
N GLY A 31 7.84 -8.57 -4.22
CA GLY A 31 7.25 -7.82 -3.10
C GLY A 31 5.72 -7.79 -3.18
N LEU A 32 5.15 -7.58 -4.37
CA LEU A 32 3.70 -7.64 -4.57
C LEU A 32 3.14 -9.04 -4.38
N HIS A 33 3.90 -10.09 -4.75
CA HIS A 33 3.49 -11.47 -4.49
C HIS A 33 3.41 -11.74 -2.97
N ALA A 34 4.36 -11.24 -2.18
CA ALA A 34 4.28 -11.32 -0.72
C ALA A 34 3.08 -10.56 -0.15
N LEU A 35 2.65 -9.48 -0.81
CA LEU A 35 1.50 -8.66 -0.44
C LEU A 35 0.17 -9.15 -1.06
N GLN A 36 0.15 -10.30 -1.75
CA GLN A 36 -1.03 -10.79 -2.47
C GLN A 36 -2.27 -10.99 -1.58
N HIS A 37 -2.06 -11.30 -0.30
CA HIS A 37 -3.15 -11.43 0.69
C HIS A 37 -3.91 -10.12 0.90
N ARG A 38 -3.31 -8.96 0.60
CA ARG A 38 -3.94 -7.65 0.68
C ARG A 38 -4.84 -7.33 -0.53
N GLY A 39 -4.58 -7.95 -1.69
CA GLY A 39 -5.39 -7.70 -2.88
C GLY A 39 -5.21 -8.78 -3.93
N GLN A 40 -6.32 -9.42 -4.35
CA GLN A 40 -6.32 -10.56 -5.27
C GLN A 40 -7.04 -10.28 -6.59
N GLU A 41 -7.62 -9.09 -6.76
CA GLU A 41 -8.42 -8.76 -7.95
C GLU A 41 -7.58 -8.31 -9.14
N ALA A 42 -6.55 -7.54 -8.86
CA ALA A 42 -5.70 -6.99 -9.90
C ALA A 42 -4.34 -6.58 -9.34
N ALA A 43 -3.34 -6.51 -10.22
CA ALA A 43 -2.02 -6.00 -9.90
C ALA A 43 -1.48 -5.11 -11.01
N GLY A 44 -0.61 -4.17 -10.66
CA GLY A 44 0.07 -3.32 -11.62
C GLY A 44 1.46 -2.94 -11.15
N ILE A 45 2.34 -2.74 -12.13
CA ILE A 45 3.71 -2.25 -11.94
C ILE A 45 3.96 -1.14 -12.93
N VAL A 46 4.58 -0.07 -12.47
CA VAL A 46 5.14 1.00 -13.29
C VAL A 46 6.62 1.12 -13.01
N THR A 47 7.44 1.18 -14.06
CA THR A 47 8.90 1.34 -13.96
C THR A 47 9.35 2.59 -14.71
N PHE A 48 10.55 3.08 -14.39
CA PHE A 48 11.19 4.19 -15.07
C PHE A 48 12.63 3.82 -15.47
N ASP A 49 12.97 3.99 -16.75
CA ASP A 49 14.27 3.62 -17.35
C ASP A 49 15.23 4.81 -17.55
N ASN A 50 15.02 5.91 -16.82
CA ASN A 50 15.68 7.21 -16.94
C ASN A 50 15.28 8.03 -18.18
N LYS A 51 14.36 7.51 -19.01
CA LYS A 51 13.81 8.22 -20.19
C LYS A 51 12.30 8.08 -20.28
N HIS A 52 11.80 6.86 -20.11
CA HIS A 52 10.38 6.55 -20.31
C HIS A 52 9.83 5.76 -19.11
N PHE A 53 8.55 5.95 -18.86
CA PHE A 53 7.79 5.11 -17.97
C PHE A 53 7.19 3.93 -18.73
N HIS A 54 7.27 2.75 -18.13
CA HIS A 54 6.67 1.52 -18.65
C HIS A 54 5.65 1.02 -17.63
N ALA A 55 4.45 0.68 -18.09
CA ALA A 55 3.36 0.27 -17.22
C ALA A 55 2.73 -1.04 -17.70
N GLU A 56 2.54 -1.96 -16.76
CA GLU A 56 1.76 -3.18 -16.94
C GLU A 56 0.72 -3.27 -15.84
N ARG A 57 -0.55 -3.38 -16.21
CA ARG A 57 -1.69 -3.50 -15.29
C ARG A 57 -2.57 -4.64 -15.75
N ARG A 58 -2.94 -5.55 -14.85
CA ARG A 58 -3.70 -6.76 -15.17
C ARG A 58 -4.71 -7.07 -14.07
N MET A 59 -5.81 -7.67 -14.51
CA MET A 59 -6.74 -8.35 -13.60
C MET A 59 -6.14 -9.69 -13.21
N GLY A 60 -6.47 -10.19 -12.00
CA GLY A 60 -5.99 -11.45 -11.45
C GLY A 60 -4.76 -11.30 -10.56
N LEU A 61 -4.17 -12.43 -10.20
CA LEU A 61 -3.07 -12.51 -9.25
C LEU A 61 -1.73 -12.06 -9.87
N VAL A 62 -0.81 -11.65 -9.01
CA VAL A 62 0.57 -11.31 -9.40
C VAL A 62 1.24 -12.49 -10.10
N SER A 63 1.07 -13.71 -9.56
CA SER A 63 1.60 -14.97 -10.12
C SER A 63 1.13 -15.25 -11.54
N ASP A 64 -0.09 -14.89 -11.90
CA ASP A 64 -0.67 -15.18 -13.22
C ASP A 64 -0.01 -14.39 -14.35
N THR A 65 0.54 -13.21 -14.00
CA THR A 65 1.01 -12.24 -14.98
C THR A 65 2.49 -11.91 -14.83
N PHE A 66 2.93 -11.54 -13.65
CA PHE A 66 4.26 -10.97 -13.42
C PHE A 66 5.36 -12.02 -13.18
N THR A 67 5.07 -13.30 -13.37
CA THR A 67 6.04 -14.40 -13.49
C THR A 67 6.53 -14.60 -14.92
N LYS A 68 5.81 -14.04 -15.92
CA LYS A 68 6.12 -14.22 -17.34
C LYS A 68 7.27 -13.30 -17.76
N THR A 69 8.37 -13.90 -18.24
CA THR A 69 9.54 -13.15 -18.73
C THR A 69 9.17 -12.11 -19.81
N SER A 70 8.17 -12.41 -20.65
CA SER A 70 7.69 -11.47 -21.66
C SER A 70 6.99 -10.24 -21.10
N VAL A 71 6.41 -10.32 -19.90
CA VAL A 71 5.78 -9.18 -19.20
C VAL A 71 6.86 -8.37 -18.47
N LEU A 72 7.69 -9.03 -17.67
CA LEU A 72 8.78 -8.37 -16.95
C LEU A 72 9.79 -7.72 -17.91
N GLY A 73 10.05 -8.32 -19.07
CA GLY A 73 10.94 -7.76 -20.09
C GLY A 73 10.45 -6.46 -20.74
N ARG A 74 9.16 -6.11 -20.60
CA ARG A 74 8.62 -4.80 -21.00
C ARG A 74 8.76 -3.73 -19.92
N LEU A 75 8.87 -4.14 -18.66
CA LEU A 75 9.04 -3.26 -17.50
C LEU A 75 10.52 -2.93 -17.31
N LYS A 76 11.06 -2.13 -18.22
CA LYS A 76 12.46 -1.71 -18.19
C LYS A 76 12.69 -0.63 -17.15
N GLY A 77 13.90 -0.56 -16.59
CA GLY A 77 14.31 0.51 -15.71
C GLY A 77 14.80 0.07 -14.34
N GLN A 78 15.35 1.03 -13.60
CA GLN A 78 15.97 0.81 -12.30
C GLN A 78 15.12 1.31 -11.12
N SER A 79 13.99 1.93 -11.40
CA SER A 79 13.05 2.36 -10.36
C SER A 79 11.66 1.86 -10.72
N ALA A 80 10.92 1.41 -9.72
CA ALA A 80 9.60 0.81 -9.92
C ALA A 80 8.67 1.09 -8.75
N ILE A 81 7.37 1.21 -9.04
CA ILE A 81 6.31 1.10 -8.04
C ILE A 81 5.29 0.07 -8.47
N GLY A 82 4.66 -0.56 -7.50
CA GLY A 82 3.66 -1.59 -7.74
C GLY A 82 2.50 -1.53 -6.75
N HIS A 83 1.41 -2.18 -7.13
CA HIS A 83 0.17 -2.21 -6.37
C HIS A 83 -0.56 -3.54 -6.55
N VAL A 84 -1.07 -4.12 -5.47
CA VAL A 84 -2.08 -5.18 -5.48
C VAL A 84 -3.40 -4.59 -5.01
N ARG A 85 -4.46 -4.88 -5.78
CA ARG A 85 -5.76 -4.24 -5.61
C ARG A 85 -6.77 -5.17 -4.98
N TYR A 86 -7.52 -4.61 -4.04
CA TYR A 86 -8.84 -5.04 -3.64
C TYR A 86 -9.83 -3.88 -3.82
N SER A 87 -11.03 -4.13 -4.37
CA SER A 87 -12.01 -3.07 -4.67
C SER A 87 -12.74 -2.62 -3.42
N THR A 88 -12.28 -1.54 -2.79
CA THR A 88 -13.02 -0.84 -1.74
C THR A 88 -13.90 0.25 -2.35
N THR A 89 -13.35 0.99 -3.33
CA THR A 89 -14.04 2.11 -4.02
C THR A 89 -13.83 1.98 -5.53
N GLY A 90 -14.91 2.11 -6.29
CA GLY A 90 -14.90 1.97 -7.75
C GLY A 90 -14.89 0.50 -8.20
N GLY A 91 -15.68 0.15 -9.22
CA GLY A 91 -15.84 -1.23 -9.70
C GLY A 91 -14.54 -1.90 -10.14
N THR A 92 -14.60 -3.23 -10.29
CA THR A 92 -13.51 -4.10 -10.78
C THR A 92 -13.26 -3.87 -12.28
N LEU A 93 -12.62 -2.75 -12.61
CA LEU A 93 -12.33 -2.32 -13.97
C LEU A 93 -10.83 -2.08 -14.14
N LEU A 94 -10.28 -2.47 -15.26
CA LEU A 94 -8.84 -2.30 -15.56
C LEU A 94 -8.36 -0.84 -15.42
N ARG A 95 -9.22 0.13 -15.73
CA ARG A 95 -8.91 1.57 -15.57
C ARG A 95 -8.70 2.01 -14.13
N ASN A 96 -9.15 1.21 -13.15
CA ASN A 96 -8.97 1.45 -11.72
C ASN A 96 -7.73 0.77 -11.15
N VAL A 97 -7.05 -0.06 -11.95
CA VAL A 97 -5.84 -0.76 -11.50
C VAL A 97 -4.69 0.23 -11.41
N GLN A 98 -4.08 0.26 -10.24
CA GLN A 98 -2.93 1.11 -9.95
C GLN A 98 -1.61 0.36 -10.22
N PRO A 99 -0.47 1.07 -10.35
CA PRO A 99 -0.30 2.52 -10.23
C PRO A 99 -1.00 3.30 -11.34
N LEU A 100 -1.58 4.46 -10.99
CA LEU A 100 -2.06 5.44 -11.97
C LEU A 100 -0.87 6.27 -12.45
N PHE A 101 -0.88 6.63 -13.74
CA PHE A 101 0.21 7.40 -14.36
C PHE A 101 -0.35 8.60 -15.13
N ALA A 102 0.37 9.72 -15.08
CA ALA A 102 0.15 10.89 -15.92
C ALA A 102 1.48 11.57 -16.26
N ASP A 103 1.53 12.16 -17.46
CA ASP A 103 2.57 13.10 -17.83
C ASP A 103 2.16 14.51 -17.37
N LEU A 104 2.92 15.05 -16.43
CA LEU A 104 2.72 16.39 -15.89
C LEU A 104 3.70 17.38 -16.54
N ALA A 105 3.48 18.67 -16.34
CA ALA A 105 4.41 19.71 -16.80
C ALA A 105 5.84 19.55 -16.21
N LEU A 106 5.99 18.84 -15.08
CA LEU A 106 7.28 18.55 -14.43
C LEU A 106 7.85 17.18 -14.80
N GLY A 107 7.23 16.44 -15.70
CA GLY A 107 7.59 15.09 -16.11
C GLY A 107 6.57 14.04 -15.70
N GLY A 108 6.90 12.77 -15.92
CA GLY A 108 6.02 11.65 -15.57
C GLY A 108 5.83 11.51 -14.07
N PHE A 109 4.61 11.14 -13.68
CA PHE A 109 4.21 10.90 -12.30
C PHE A 109 3.33 9.66 -12.20
N ALA A 110 3.79 8.67 -11.47
CA ALA A 110 3.02 7.46 -11.18
C ALA A 110 2.72 7.40 -9.68
N ILE A 111 1.53 6.89 -9.30
CA ILE A 111 1.10 6.82 -7.90
C ILE A 111 0.34 5.54 -7.60
N ALA A 112 0.65 4.92 -6.47
CA ALA A 112 -0.06 3.80 -5.87
C ALA A 112 -0.52 4.17 -4.44
N HIS A 113 -1.73 3.74 -4.07
CA HIS A 113 -2.42 4.11 -2.86
C HIS A 113 -3.00 2.90 -2.16
N ASN A 114 -2.64 2.70 -0.91
CA ASN A 114 -3.32 1.82 0.04
C ASN A 114 -4.10 2.70 1.02
N GLY A 115 -5.41 2.64 0.97
CA GLY A 115 -6.29 3.42 1.84
C GLY A 115 -7.62 3.81 1.19
N ASN A 116 -8.28 4.80 1.78
CA ASN A 116 -9.54 5.37 1.29
C ASN A 116 -9.68 6.83 1.72
N LEU A 117 -9.99 7.70 0.78
CA LEU A 117 -10.22 9.12 1.04
C LEU A 117 -11.69 9.37 1.33
N THR A 118 -11.97 9.96 2.47
CA THR A 118 -13.35 10.25 2.92
C THR A 118 -13.99 11.42 2.17
N ASN A 119 -13.18 12.37 1.70
CA ASN A 119 -13.63 13.53 0.94
C ASN A 119 -13.40 13.43 -0.59
N ALA A 120 -12.99 12.25 -1.11
CA ALA A 120 -12.67 12.08 -2.52
C ALA A 120 -13.78 12.54 -3.47
N LEU A 121 -15.04 12.25 -3.14
CA LEU A 121 -16.18 12.62 -4.00
C LEU A 121 -16.37 14.13 -4.09
N SER A 122 -16.30 14.85 -2.97
CA SER A 122 -16.46 16.31 -2.95
C SER A 122 -15.33 17.01 -3.72
N VAL A 123 -14.08 16.61 -3.44
CA VAL A 123 -12.90 17.15 -4.16
C VAL A 123 -12.97 16.83 -5.66
N ARG A 124 -13.37 15.61 -6.03
CA ARG A 124 -13.58 15.23 -7.43
C ARG A 124 -14.59 16.11 -8.14
N LEU A 125 -15.74 16.39 -7.51
CA LEU A 125 -16.77 17.24 -8.09
C LEU A 125 -16.30 18.68 -8.30
N GLU A 126 -15.49 19.22 -7.41
CA GLU A 126 -14.87 20.53 -7.55
C GLU A 126 -13.87 20.55 -8.72
N LEU A 127 -12.98 19.56 -8.77
CA LEU A 127 -12.03 19.43 -9.86
C LEU A 127 -12.71 19.32 -11.24
N VAL A 128 -13.81 18.56 -11.34
CA VAL A 128 -14.57 18.45 -12.61
C VAL A 128 -15.19 19.78 -13.02
N LYS A 129 -15.72 20.58 -12.08
CA LYS A 129 -16.21 21.94 -12.37
C LYS A 129 -15.11 22.86 -12.89
N GLU A 130 -13.86 22.64 -12.50
CA GLU A 130 -12.70 23.37 -12.96
C GLU A 130 -12.07 22.78 -14.25
N GLY A 131 -12.70 21.76 -14.84
CA GLY A 131 -12.30 21.18 -16.13
C GLY A 131 -11.39 19.96 -16.03
N ALA A 132 -11.17 19.37 -14.83
CA ALA A 132 -10.39 18.15 -14.71
C ALA A 132 -11.11 16.96 -15.39
N ILE A 133 -10.34 16.13 -16.08
CA ILE A 133 -10.83 14.95 -16.80
C ILE A 133 -10.40 13.71 -16.03
N PHE A 134 -11.36 12.92 -15.57
CA PHE A 134 -11.12 11.67 -14.87
C PHE A 134 -11.33 10.48 -15.81
N GLN A 135 -10.41 9.52 -15.74
CA GLN A 135 -10.45 8.28 -16.52
C GLN A 135 -10.89 7.08 -15.69
N SER A 136 -10.71 7.14 -14.37
CA SER A 136 -11.05 6.08 -13.42
C SER A 136 -12.14 6.54 -12.44
N THR A 137 -12.61 5.60 -11.63
CA THR A 137 -13.50 5.88 -10.48
C THR A 137 -12.74 5.77 -9.14
N SER A 138 -11.41 5.60 -9.19
CA SER A 138 -10.58 5.52 -8.00
C SER A 138 -10.42 6.89 -7.33
N ASP A 139 -10.44 6.90 -6.00
CA ASP A 139 -10.10 8.07 -5.18
C ASP A 139 -8.66 8.53 -5.38
N THR A 140 -7.76 7.60 -5.70
CA THR A 140 -6.35 7.88 -6.02
C THR A 140 -6.19 8.86 -7.18
N GLU A 141 -7.09 8.81 -8.17
CA GLU A 141 -7.05 9.75 -9.29
C GLU A 141 -7.33 11.19 -8.85
N THR A 142 -8.06 11.38 -7.75
CA THR A 142 -8.27 12.70 -7.14
C THR A 142 -6.94 13.29 -6.68
N ILE A 143 -6.07 12.49 -6.05
CA ILE A 143 -4.71 12.93 -5.66
C ILE A 143 -3.91 13.33 -6.90
N LEU A 144 -3.92 12.48 -7.93
CA LEU A 144 -3.21 12.75 -9.19
C LEU A 144 -3.64 14.08 -9.82
N GLN A 145 -4.95 14.36 -9.88
CA GLN A 145 -5.50 15.60 -10.42
C GLN A 145 -5.12 16.82 -9.57
N LEU A 146 -5.11 16.71 -8.25
CA LEU A 146 -4.66 17.78 -7.34
C LEU A 146 -3.18 18.11 -7.58
N VAL A 147 -2.30 17.09 -7.69
CA VAL A 147 -0.88 17.27 -8.02
C VAL A 147 -0.72 17.94 -9.39
N ALA A 148 -1.49 17.51 -10.40
CA ALA A 148 -1.46 18.09 -11.74
C ALA A 148 -1.88 19.57 -11.75
N LYS A 149 -2.90 19.93 -10.95
CA LYS A 149 -3.46 21.29 -10.85
C LYS A 149 -2.57 22.24 -10.06
N SER A 150 -1.79 21.76 -9.11
CA SER A 150 -0.95 22.57 -8.25
C SER A 150 0.05 23.43 -9.07
N LYS A 151 0.17 24.69 -8.71
CA LYS A 151 1.05 25.66 -9.37
C LYS A 151 2.46 25.73 -8.78
N LYS A 152 2.78 24.86 -7.83
CA LYS A 152 4.11 24.78 -7.21
C LYS A 152 5.15 24.36 -8.24
N SER A 153 6.40 24.78 -8.01
CA SER A 153 7.49 24.56 -8.95
C SER A 153 8.14 23.19 -8.86
N PHE A 154 8.08 22.55 -7.67
CA PHE A 154 8.68 21.23 -7.44
C PHE A 154 7.61 20.18 -7.20
N THR A 155 7.88 18.93 -7.62
CA THR A 155 6.92 17.83 -7.49
C THR A 155 6.54 17.56 -6.04
N ILE A 156 7.50 17.63 -5.11
CA ILE A 156 7.24 17.42 -3.69
C ILE A 156 6.30 18.50 -3.11
N ASP A 157 6.48 19.76 -3.50
CA ASP A 157 5.60 20.85 -3.05
C ASP A 157 4.18 20.69 -3.61
N ARG A 158 4.04 20.19 -4.86
CA ARG A 158 2.74 19.85 -5.45
C ARG A 158 2.07 18.71 -4.70
N MET A 159 2.86 17.71 -4.31
CA MET A 159 2.37 16.60 -3.50
C MET A 159 1.87 17.09 -2.14
N ILE A 160 2.64 17.94 -1.45
CA ILE A 160 2.25 18.55 -0.17
C ILE A 160 0.96 19.37 -0.33
N ASP A 161 0.86 20.17 -1.38
CA ASP A 161 -0.33 20.98 -1.69
C ASP A 161 -1.56 20.09 -1.93
N ALA A 162 -1.41 19.00 -2.68
CA ALA A 162 -2.47 18.01 -2.90
C ALA A 162 -2.89 17.31 -1.60
N LEU A 163 -1.92 16.86 -0.80
CA LEU A 163 -2.17 16.14 0.45
C LEU A 163 -2.85 17.01 1.52
N SER A 164 -2.68 18.34 1.48
CA SER A 164 -3.37 19.26 2.38
C SER A 164 -4.88 19.38 2.09
N GLN A 165 -5.35 18.91 0.95
CA GLN A 165 -6.74 19.01 0.47
C GLN A 165 -7.52 17.70 0.61
N ILE A 166 -6.86 16.61 0.97
CA ILE A 166 -7.49 15.29 1.12
C ILE A 166 -7.64 14.90 2.58
N GLU A 167 -8.68 14.11 2.85
CA GLU A 167 -8.98 13.56 4.16
C GLU A 167 -9.17 12.04 4.04
N GLY A 168 -8.73 11.30 5.06
CA GLY A 168 -8.91 9.86 5.13
C GLY A 168 -7.63 9.11 5.47
N ALA A 169 -7.64 7.81 5.19
CA ALA A 169 -6.51 6.92 5.40
C ALA A 169 -5.70 6.79 4.11
N PHE A 170 -4.38 6.97 4.17
CA PHE A 170 -3.52 6.73 3.03
C PHE A 170 -2.08 6.34 3.39
N ALA A 171 -1.60 5.30 2.73
CA ALA A 171 -0.19 5.03 2.53
C ALA A 171 0.08 5.08 1.02
N LEU A 172 0.90 6.03 0.59
CA LEU A 172 1.16 6.32 -0.82
C LEU A 172 2.59 5.99 -1.18
N VAL A 173 2.77 5.47 -2.39
CA VAL A 173 4.07 5.37 -3.04
C VAL A 173 3.95 6.01 -4.42
N ALA A 174 4.78 7.00 -4.71
CA ALA A 174 4.80 7.68 -6.00
C ALA A 174 6.19 7.65 -6.61
N LEU A 175 6.24 7.57 -7.95
CA LEU A 175 7.47 7.55 -8.72
C LEU A 175 7.44 8.70 -9.74
N THR A 176 8.51 9.48 -9.73
CA THR A 176 8.77 10.56 -10.70
C THR A 176 10.00 10.22 -11.55
N ASN A 177 10.37 11.12 -12.44
CA ASN A 177 11.61 10.99 -13.21
C ASN A 177 12.88 11.03 -12.33
N LYS A 178 12.78 11.48 -11.08
CA LYS A 178 13.96 11.73 -10.22
C LYS A 178 13.86 11.10 -8.84
N GLU A 179 12.65 10.73 -8.39
CA GLU A 179 12.39 10.44 -6.98
C GLU A 179 11.38 9.33 -6.82
N LEU A 180 11.57 8.52 -5.79
CA LEU A 180 10.56 7.67 -5.19
C LEU A 180 10.09 8.36 -3.92
N ILE A 181 8.77 8.56 -3.78
CA ILE A 181 8.17 9.29 -2.67
C ILE A 181 7.26 8.33 -1.91
N GLY A 182 7.44 8.24 -0.59
CA GLY A 182 6.54 7.55 0.32
C GLY A 182 5.81 8.53 1.22
N VAL A 183 4.53 8.32 1.45
CA VAL A 183 3.73 9.16 2.36
C VAL A 183 2.86 8.29 3.24
N ARG A 184 2.83 8.57 4.54
CA ARG A 184 1.88 7.96 5.48
C ARG A 184 0.96 9.02 6.04
N ASP A 185 -0.34 8.72 6.15
CA ASP A 185 -1.32 9.68 6.67
C ASP A 185 -1.01 10.12 8.11
N PRO A 186 -1.49 11.32 8.53
CA PRO A 186 -1.17 11.87 9.85
C PRO A 186 -1.64 11.02 11.03
N PHE A 187 -2.65 10.16 10.85
CA PHE A 187 -3.15 9.25 11.88
C PHE A 187 -2.39 7.92 11.89
N GLY A 188 -1.64 7.60 10.81
CA GLY A 188 -0.95 6.34 10.64
C GLY A 188 -1.89 5.14 10.53
N ILE A 189 -3.04 5.33 9.85
CA ILE A 189 -4.08 4.30 9.75
C ILE A 189 -3.57 3.09 8.97
N ARG A 190 -2.87 3.34 7.83
CA ARG A 190 -2.30 2.28 6.99
C ARG A 190 -0.79 2.17 7.21
N PRO A 191 -0.25 0.95 7.17
CA PRO A 191 1.19 0.73 7.34
C PRO A 191 1.98 1.14 6.10
N LEU A 192 3.18 1.64 6.33
CA LEU A 192 4.21 1.86 5.32
C LEU A 192 5.57 1.72 5.98
N VAL A 193 6.43 0.89 5.42
CA VAL A 193 7.77 0.58 5.95
C VAL A 193 8.85 0.94 4.95
N LEU A 194 10.03 1.24 5.48
CA LEU A 194 11.25 1.50 4.75
C LEU A 194 12.20 0.32 4.93
N GLY A 195 12.75 -0.16 3.83
CA GLY A 195 13.80 -1.18 3.79
C GLY A 195 14.96 -0.78 2.89
N GLU A 196 15.98 -1.62 2.89
CA GLU A 196 17.20 -1.47 2.09
C GLU A 196 17.64 -2.81 1.52
N LEU A 197 18.02 -2.82 0.24
CA LEU A 197 18.64 -3.94 -0.44
C LEU A 197 19.77 -3.42 -1.33
N ASP A 198 20.99 -3.94 -1.16
CA ASP A 198 22.17 -3.57 -1.94
C ASP A 198 22.43 -2.04 -2.00
N GLY A 199 22.19 -1.35 -0.87
CA GLY A 199 22.34 0.10 -0.77
C GLY A 199 21.21 0.89 -1.46
N LYS A 200 20.10 0.24 -1.85
CA LYS A 200 18.93 0.86 -2.46
C LYS A 200 17.73 0.79 -1.54
N TYR A 201 16.98 1.89 -1.49
CA TYR A 201 15.84 2.01 -0.58
C TYR A 201 14.54 1.46 -1.18
N ILE A 202 13.74 0.88 -0.31
CA ILE A 202 12.47 0.24 -0.64
C ILE A 202 11.38 0.78 0.30
N LEU A 203 10.21 1.04 -0.27
CA LEU A 203 8.98 1.37 0.45
C LEU A 203 7.95 0.28 0.20
N CYS A 204 7.32 -0.26 1.24
CA CYS A 204 6.24 -1.24 1.07
C CYS A 204 5.26 -1.23 2.24
N SER A 205 4.11 -1.87 2.04
CA SER A 205 3.05 -1.92 3.06
C SER A 205 3.43 -2.74 4.28
N GLU A 206 4.15 -3.87 4.10
CA GLU A 206 4.47 -4.80 5.18
C GLU A 206 5.90 -5.32 5.10
N THR A 207 6.47 -5.72 6.23
CA THR A 207 7.83 -6.28 6.33
C THR A 207 8.00 -7.59 5.58
N CYS A 208 6.95 -8.42 5.45
CA CYS A 208 7.00 -9.66 4.68
C CYS A 208 7.40 -9.45 3.21
N ALA A 209 7.14 -8.25 2.64
CA ALA A 209 7.58 -7.90 1.30
C ALA A 209 9.08 -7.59 1.23
N LEU A 210 9.70 -7.19 2.33
CA LEU A 210 11.15 -7.06 2.44
C LEU A 210 11.80 -8.44 2.59
N ASP A 211 11.21 -9.29 3.42
CA ASP A 211 11.76 -10.62 3.74
C ASP A 211 11.87 -11.50 2.49
N ILE A 212 10.84 -11.53 1.62
CA ILE A 212 10.85 -12.36 0.40
C ILE A 212 11.96 -11.99 -0.58
N ILE A 213 12.38 -10.73 -0.59
CA ILE A 213 13.45 -10.24 -1.46
C ILE A 213 14.82 -10.15 -0.78
N GLY A 214 14.90 -10.54 0.51
CA GLY A 214 16.12 -10.47 1.30
C GLY A 214 16.54 -9.05 1.69
N ALA A 215 15.61 -8.09 1.68
CA ALA A 215 15.88 -6.72 2.07
C ALA A 215 15.87 -6.55 3.59
N LYS A 216 16.72 -5.64 4.08
CA LYS A 216 16.78 -5.28 5.48
C LYS A 216 15.68 -4.28 5.82
N PHE A 217 14.86 -4.58 6.83
CA PHE A 217 13.96 -3.60 7.45
C PHE A 217 14.78 -2.51 8.15
N LEU A 218 14.48 -1.26 7.89
CA LEU A 218 15.11 -0.11 8.55
C LEU A 218 14.21 0.48 9.62
N ARG A 219 12.98 0.88 9.24
CA ARG A 219 11.98 1.46 10.14
C ARG A 219 10.61 1.53 9.50
N GLU A 220 9.60 1.82 10.28
CA GLU A 220 8.32 2.30 9.76
C GLU A 220 8.44 3.77 9.33
N ILE A 221 7.58 4.17 8.37
CA ILE A 221 7.37 5.57 8.06
C ILE A 221 6.50 6.17 9.16
N GLU A 222 6.91 7.29 9.75
CA GLU A 222 6.18 7.93 10.83
C GLU A 222 4.83 8.49 10.34
N ASN A 223 3.91 8.70 11.25
CA ASN A 223 2.61 9.29 10.94
C ASN A 223 2.79 10.73 10.43
N GLY A 224 2.20 11.03 9.27
CA GLY A 224 2.34 12.32 8.61
C GLY A 224 3.71 12.58 7.99
N GLU A 225 4.56 11.57 7.88
CA GLU A 225 5.86 11.67 7.26
C GLU A 225 5.77 11.51 5.74
N ILE A 226 6.54 12.32 5.04
CA ILE A 226 6.84 12.19 3.62
C ILE A 226 8.32 11.84 3.50
N VAL A 227 8.61 10.72 2.87
CA VAL A 227 9.98 10.27 2.57
C VAL A 227 10.25 10.44 1.08
N VAL A 228 11.34 11.10 0.76
CA VAL A 228 11.84 11.31 -0.61
C VAL A 228 13.15 10.55 -0.78
N ILE A 229 13.20 9.68 -1.76
CA ILE A 229 14.37 8.85 -2.10
C ILE A 229 14.82 9.21 -3.50
N ASN A 230 16.07 9.58 -3.64
CA ASN A 230 16.70 9.95 -4.91
C ASN A 230 18.18 9.55 -4.94
N GLU A 231 18.93 10.00 -5.95
CA GLU A 231 20.37 9.72 -6.08
C GLU A 231 21.22 10.24 -4.91
N SER A 232 20.76 11.29 -4.21
CA SER A 232 21.44 11.87 -3.06
C SER A 232 21.16 11.10 -1.76
N GLY A 233 20.25 10.14 -1.78
CA GLY A 233 19.85 9.33 -0.62
C GLY A 233 18.41 9.52 -0.23
N ILE A 234 18.14 9.59 1.08
CA ILE A 234 16.81 9.67 1.67
C ILE A 234 16.65 10.97 2.45
N GLU A 235 15.52 11.65 2.23
CA GLU A 235 15.10 12.82 2.97
C GLU A 235 13.74 12.56 3.62
N SER A 236 13.55 13.06 4.85
CA SER A 236 12.29 12.97 5.60
C SER A 236 11.71 14.36 5.83
N ILE A 237 10.46 14.56 5.43
CA ILE A 237 9.74 15.82 5.55
C ILE A 237 8.54 15.61 6.48
N LYS A 238 8.47 16.39 7.56
CA LYS A 238 7.37 16.37 8.54
C LYS A 238 6.52 17.63 8.38
N GLN A 239 5.65 17.60 7.37
CA GLN A 239 4.80 18.75 7.01
C GLN A 239 3.49 18.80 7.80
N PHE A 240 2.96 17.66 8.20
CA PHE A 240 1.67 17.59 8.88
C PHE A 240 1.80 17.87 10.39
N GLN A 241 0.76 18.47 10.96
CA GLN A 241 0.69 18.63 12.41
C GLN A 241 0.70 17.24 13.08
N LYS A 242 1.37 17.16 14.23
CA LYS A 242 1.40 15.94 15.03
C LYS A 242 0.01 15.69 15.61
N ILE A 243 -0.57 14.55 15.22
CA ILE A 243 -1.89 14.08 15.66
C ILE A 243 -1.71 12.79 16.45
N ASN A 244 -2.63 12.50 17.38
CA ASN A 244 -2.63 11.22 18.09
C ASN A 244 -2.82 10.07 17.10
N PRO A 245 -1.96 9.05 17.12
CA PRO A 245 -2.07 7.89 16.25
C PRO A 245 -3.44 7.20 16.36
N ARG A 246 -3.93 6.72 15.22
CA ARG A 246 -5.16 5.92 15.13
C ARG A 246 -4.94 4.74 14.19
N PRO A 247 -4.02 3.82 14.52
CA PRO A 247 -3.75 2.66 13.67
C PRO A 247 -5.01 1.81 13.55
N CYS A 248 -5.20 1.23 12.37
CA CYS A 248 -6.31 0.32 12.14
C CYS A 248 -6.08 -1.00 12.87
N ILE A 249 -6.94 -1.34 13.83
CA ILE A 249 -6.83 -2.59 14.60
C ILE A 249 -6.94 -3.83 13.69
N PHE A 250 -7.67 -3.74 12.57
CA PHE A 250 -7.80 -4.84 11.62
C PHE A 250 -6.49 -5.23 10.94
N GLU A 251 -5.47 -4.37 10.92
CA GLU A 251 -4.13 -4.76 10.50
C GLU A 251 -3.57 -5.86 11.39
N TYR A 252 -3.79 -5.80 12.70
CA TYR A 252 -3.38 -6.85 13.64
C TYR A 252 -4.28 -8.08 13.60
N ILE A 253 -5.60 -7.88 13.48
CA ILE A 253 -6.59 -8.96 13.54
C ILE A 253 -6.58 -9.78 12.25
N TYR A 254 -6.54 -9.13 11.08
CA TYR A 254 -6.82 -9.81 9.81
C TYR A 254 -5.93 -9.41 8.64
N PHE A 255 -5.68 -8.10 8.38
CA PHE A 255 -5.10 -7.67 7.12
C PHE A 255 -3.63 -8.07 6.95
N SER A 256 -2.78 -7.84 7.95
CA SER A 256 -1.35 -8.12 7.83
C SER A 256 -1.05 -9.61 7.90
N ARG A 257 0.00 -10.05 7.21
CA ARG A 257 0.49 -11.43 7.31
C ARG A 257 1.02 -11.72 8.71
N PRO A 258 0.87 -12.95 9.22
CA PRO A 258 1.37 -13.31 10.55
C PRO A 258 2.87 -13.09 10.75
N ASP A 259 3.67 -13.27 9.69
CA ASP A 259 5.12 -13.07 9.70
C ASP A 259 5.56 -11.60 9.61
N SER A 260 4.61 -10.66 9.48
CA SER A 260 4.90 -9.22 9.46
C SER A 260 5.04 -8.62 10.86
N TYR A 261 5.76 -7.49 10.92
CA TYR A 261 5.87 -6.64 12.10
C TYR A 261 5.19 -5.30 11.84
N LEU A 262 4.46 -4.81 12.85
CA LEU A 262 3.76 -3.52 12.80
C LEU A 262 3.75 -2.87 14.19
N GLY A 263 4.11 -1.59 14.28
CA GLY A 263 4.23 -0.88 15.56
C GLY A 263 5.28 -1.48 16.50
N GLY A 264 6.30 -2.16 15.95
CA GLY A 264 7.31 -2.90 16.70
C GLY A 264 6.81 -4.24 17.27
N LEU A 265 5.60 -4.67 16.93
CA LEU A 265 4.98 -5.91 17.41
C LEU A 265 4.92 -6.96 16.28
N SER A 266 5.19 -8.22 16.63
CA SER A 266 4.92 -9.35 15.73
C SER A 266 3.42 -9.56 15.60
N ILE A 267 2.90 -9.61 14.38
CA ILE A 267 1.48 -9.90 14.12
C ILE A 267 1.10 -11.29 14.65
N TYR A 268 2.00 -12.27 14.51
CA TYR A 268 1.81 -13.61 15.04
C TYR A 268 1.58 -13.58 16.56
N GLU A 269 2.47 -12.93 17.33
CA GLU A 269 2.35 -12.88 18.80
C GLU A 269 1.13 -12.06 19.24
N CYS A 270 0.76 -11.00 18.52
CA CYS A 270 -0.49 -10.26 18.78
C CYS A 270 -1.71 -11.19 18.65
N ARG A 271 -1.77 -11.98 17.58
CA ARG A 271 -2.91 -12.90 17.35
C ARG A 271 -2.96 -14.02 18.37
N LYS A 272 -1.81 -14.55 18.80
CA LYS A 272 -1.75 -15.48 19.93
C LYS A 272 -2.30 -14.86 21.21
N ALA A 273 -1.89 -13.64 21.53
CA ALA A 273 -2.39 -12.92 22.70
C ALA A 273 -3.91 -12.71 22.64
N PHE A 274 -4.47 -12.40 21.45
CA PHE A 274 -5.93 -12.31 21.27
C PHE A 274 -6.63 -13.64 21.52
N GLY A 275 -6.06 -14.76 21.04
CA GLY A 275 -6.59 -16.10 21.29
C GLY A 275 -6.61 -16.45 22.78
N LYS A 276 -5.52 -16.18 23.49
CA LYS A 276 -5.42 -16.40 24.94
C LYS A 276 -6.46 -15.58 25.71
N GLN A 277 -6.61 -14.31 25.36
CA GLN A 277 -7.60 -13.44 25.99
C GLN A 277 -9.03 -13.92 25.72
N LEU A 278 -9.32 -14.36 24.48
CA LEU A 278 -10.62 -14.93 24.12
C LEU A 278 -10.95 -16.17 24.92
N ALA A 279 -9.98 -17.06 25.16
CA ALA A 279 -10.16 -18.24 25.99
C ALA A 279 -10.53 -17.91 27.46
N VAL A 280 -9.99 -16.79 27.97
CA VAL A 280 -10.33 -16.29 29.33
C VAL A 280 -11.74 -15.68 29.35
N GLU A 281 -12.08 -14.87 28.35
CA GLU A 281 -13.36 -14.14 28.30
C GLU A 281 -14.55 -15.04 27.94
N SER A 282 -14.32 -16.06 27.13
CA SER A 282 -15.37 -16.99 26.64
C SER A 282 -14.92 -18.44 26.79
N PRO A 283 -14.78 -18.92 28.04
CA PRO A 283 -14.37 -20.28 28.29
C PRO A 283 -15.39 -21.29 27.74
N THR A 284 -14.90 -22.28 27.02
CA THR A 284 -15.71 -23.35 26.42
C THR A 284 -15.18 -24.70 26.85
N ASP A 285 -16.07 -25.58 27.34
CA ASP A 285 -15.73 -26.98 27.60
C ASP A 285 -15.83 -27.76 26.29
N ALA A 286 -14.69 -28.14 25.72
CA ALA A 286 -14.61 -28.81 24.43
C ALA A 286 -13.43 -29.79 24.39
N ASP A 287 -13.65 -30.95 23.78
CA ASP A 287 -12.60 -31.95 23.57
C ASP A 287 -11.64 -31.53 22.42
N TYR A 288 -12.16 -30.75 21.46
CA TYR A 288 -11.38 -30.29 20.30
C TYR A 288 -11.71 -28.84 19.96
N VAL A 289 -10.70 -28.08 19.58
CA VAL A 289 -10.84 -26.75 18.96
C VAL A 289 -10.35 -26.84 17.52
N ILE A 290 -11.24 -26.54 16.57
CA ILE A 290 -10.96 -26.65 15.15
C ILE A 290 -11.12 -25.26 14.54
N PRO A 291 -10.07 -24.70 13.91
CA PRO A 291 -10.18 -23.45 13.18
C PRO A 291 -10.99 -23.64 11.90
N VAL A 292 -11.82 -22.66 11.57
CA VAL A 292 -12.49 -22.61 10.26
C VAL A 292 -11.53 -22.00 9.24
N PRO A 293 -11.28 -22.64 8.08
CA PRO A 293 -10.44 -22.08 7.03
C PRO A 293 -10.85 -20.65 6.66
N ASP A 294 -9.86 -19.85 6.24
CA ASP A 294 -9.88 -18.40 6.04
C ASP A 294 -10.11 -17.55 7.28
N SER A 295 -10.37 -18.16 8.44
CA SER A 295 -10.20 -17.50 9.74
C SER A 295 -8.73 -17.55 10.16
N CYS A 296 -8.28 -16.60 10.99
CA CYS A 296 -6.92 -16.69 11.51
C CYS A 296 -6.78 -17.88 12.45
N LEU A 297 -6.01 -18.89 12.07
CA LEU A 297 -5.78 -20.12 12.83
C LEU A 297 -5.19 -19.85 14.21
N LEU A 298 -4.40 -18.78 14.36
CA LEU A 298 -3.60 -18.53 15.56
C LEU A 298 -4.44 -18.21 16.79
N TYR A 299 -5.51 -17.44 16.70
CA TYR A 299 -6.31 -17.17 17.88
C TYR A 299 -7.40 -18.21 18.16
N THR A 300 -7.61 -19.18 17.28
CA THR A 300 -8.52 -20.28 17.54
C THR A 300 -7.81 -21.50 18.10
N SER A 301 -6.62 -21.86 17.61
CA SER A 301 -5.85 -23.03 18.09
C SER A 301 -5.09 -22.76 19.37
N ASP A 302 -4.48 -21.57 19.53
CA ASP A 302 -3.72 -21.24 20.75
C ASP A 302 -4.62 -21.09 21.99
N ALA A 303 -5.90 -20.74 21.80
CA ALA A 303 -6.89 -20.75 22.87
C ALA A 303 -7.16 -22.15 23.46
N ALA A 304 -6.87 -23.21 22.70
CA ALA A 304 -6.99 -24.60 23.19
C ALA A 304 -5.75 -25.04 23.98
N ASP A 305 -4.53 -24.65 23.55
CA ASP A 305 -3.28 -25.09 24.17
C ASP A 305 -3.10 -24.59 25.60
N ASP A 306 -3.55 -23.37 25.90
CA ASP A 306 -3.48 -22.82 27.28
C ASP A 306 -4.43 -23.48 28.28
N ARG A 307 -5.36 -24.35 27.85
CA ARG A 307 -6.26 -25.11 28.71
C ARG A 307 -5.77 -26.53 29.04
N LEU A 308 -4.83 -27.02 28.24
CA LEU A 308 -4.25 -28.36 28.42
C LEU A 308 -2.96 -28.36 29.27
N SER A 309 -2.49 -27.17 29.66
CA SER A 309 -1.38 -26.97 30.58
C SER A 309 -1.85 -26.53 31.96
#